data_82930b87caa4298b522085e7d18274f2
#
_entry.id   82930b87caa4298b522085e7d18274f2
#
_cell.length_a   1.000
_cell.length_b   1.000
_cell.length_c   1.000
_cell.angle_alpha   90.00
_cell.angle_beta   90.00
_cell.angle_gamma   90.00
#
_symmetry.space_group_name_H-M   'P 1'
#
loop_
_entity.id
_entity.type
_entity.pdbx_description
1 polymer ?
#
loop_
_entity_poly.entity_id
_entity_poly.type
_entity_poly.pdbx_seq_one_letter_code
_entity_poly.pdbx_strand_id
1 'polypeptide(L)'
;MDSNVSRLSGREQLWIGEGWAARFGMVPGPEDYARSARHTREQVKAFRACAQPLLDYHDAAYERMTSYLDSMSADELAKELDEPQYDPRPTVAVRLVSVLENAITNEGQISYLKAYHRLGGWFPREAENPASIR
;
A
#
# COMPACT_ATOMS: atom_id res chain seq x y z
N MET A 1 2.84 -0.60 1.27
CA MET A 1 3.79 -1.02 0.21
C MET A 1 5.01 -0.11 0.18
N ASP A 2 4.91 1.17 -0.19
CA ASP A 2 6.05 2.11 -0.34
C ASP A 2 7.05 2.07 0.84
N SER A 3 6.63 2.31 2.08
CA SER A 3 7.54 2.36 3.24
C SER A 3 8.33 1.07 3.47
N ASN A 4 7.71 -0.09 3.25
CA ASN A 4 8.38 -1.38 3.45
C ASN A 4 9.39 -1.66 2.33
N VAL A 5 8.99 -1.44 1.07
CA VAL A 5 9.89 -1.67 -0.07
C VAL A 5 11.05 -0.68 -0.06
N SER A 6 10.80 0.58 0.25
CA SER A 6 11.84 1.60 0.36
C SER A 6 12.86 1.25 1.44
N ARG A 7 12.39 0.77 2.60
CA ARG A 7 13.28 0.32 3.67
C ARG A 7 14.11 -0.91 3.27
N LEU A 8 13.50 -1.92 2.63
CA LEU A 8 14.20 -3.11 2.17
C LEU A 8 15.26 -2.80 1.13
N SER A 9 14.96 -1.86 0.21
CA SER A 9 15.88 -1.44 -0.85
C SER A 9 16.88 -0.34 -0.43
N GLY A 10 16.81 0.15 0.82
CA GLY A 10 17.65 1.24 1.30
C GLY A 10 17.37 2.59 0.63
N ARG A 11 16.19 2.78 0.08
CA ARG A 11 15.77 4.01 -0.60
C ARG A 11 14.83 4.83 0.29
N GLU A 12 14.76 6.12 0.01
CA GLU A 12 13.74 6.97 0.62
C GLU A 12 12.35 6.63 0.08
N GLN A 13 11.33 6.78 0.93
CA GLN A 13 9.94 6.56 0.53
C GLN A 13 9.54 7.52 -0.59
N LEU A 14 8.76 7.05 -1.55
CA LEU A 14 8.14 7.89 -2.59
C LEU A 14 7.31 9.02 -1.97
N TRP A 15 6.60 8.67 -0.90
CA TRP A 15 5.78 9.61 -0.12
C TRP A 15 6.53 10.89 0.25
N ILE A 16 7.80 10.77 0.57
CA ILE A 16 8.67 11.86 1.01
C ILE A 16 9.55 12.34 -0.15
N GLY A 17 10.40 11.47 -0.66
CA GLY A 17 11.47 11.83 -1.61
C GLY A 17 10.97 12.33 -2.96
N GLU A 18 9.80 11.87 -3.41
CA GLU A 18 9.18 12.32 -4.66
C GLU A 18 8.01 13.29 -4.45
N GLY A 19 7.85 13.75 -3.21
CA GLY A 19 6.88 14.80 -2.88
C GLY A 19 5.41 14.36 -2.97
N TRP A 20 5.12 13.05 -2.87
CA TRP A 20 3.75 12.57 -2.93
C TRP A 20 2.88 13.11 -1.79
N ALA A 21 3.45 13.27 -0.58
CA ALA A 21 2.74 13.90 0.53
C ALA A 21 2.20 15.29 0.14
N ALA A 22 3.03 16.11 -0.48
CA ALA A 22 2.64 17.46 -0.91
C ALA A 22 1.53 17.44 -1.97
N ARG A 23 1.52 16.45 -2.88
CA ARG A 23 0.44 16.29 -3.89
C ARG A 23 -0.91 15.98 -3.24
N PHE A 24 -0.90 15.40 -2.04
CA PHE A 24 -2.09 15.16 -1.23
C PHE A 24 -2.37 16.28 -0.23
N GLY A 25 -1.65 17.40 -0.30
CA GLY A 25 -1.80 18.52 0.65
C GLY A 25 -1.36 18.17 2.07
N MET A 26 -0.51 17.16 2.22
CA MET A 26 0.02 16.70 3.50
C MET A 26 1.48 17.14 3.65
N VAL A 27 1.87 17.46 4.88
CA VAL A 27 3.27 17.69 5.23
C VAL A 27 3.77 16.45 5.95
N PRO A 28 4.84 15.79 5.45
CA PRO A 28 5.40 14.64 6.15
C PRO A 28 5.85 15.01 7.56
N GLY A 29 5.39 14.25 8.54
CA GLY A 29 5.84 14.37 9.93
C GLY A 29 6.99 13.39 10.21
N PRO A 30 7.64 13.49 11.38
CA PRO A 30 8.66 12.53 11.81
C PRO A 30 8.17 11.08 11.81
N GLU A 31 6.89 10.88 12.05
CA GLU A 31 6.22 9.58 12.04
C GLU A 31 6.13 8.94 10.65
N ASP A 32 6.16 9.74 9.58
CA ASP A 32 6.14 9.22 8.20
C ASP A 32 7.43 8.49 7.83
N TYR A 33 8.51 8.79 8.55
CA TYR A 33 9.78 8.06 8.47
C TYR A 33 9.78 6.79 9.32
N ALA A 34 8.82 6.68 10.24
CA ALA A 34 8.63 5.50 11.07
C ALA A 34 7.76 4.44 10.37
N ARG A 35 7.70 3.25 10.96
CA ARG A 35 7.01 2.08 10.39
C ARG A 35 5.48 2.21 10.27
N SER A 36 4.88 3.20 10.90
CA SER A 36 3.43 3.41 10.86
C SER A 36 3.10 4.88 11.09
N ALA A 37 2.94 5.62 10.02
CA ALA A 37 2.26 6.90 10.08
C ALA A 37 0.84 6.68 10.61
N ARG A 38 0.53 7.25 11.75
CA ARG A 38 -0.83 7.20 12.32
C ARG A 38 -1.45 8.56 12.16
N HIS A 39 -2.35 8.66 11.22
CA HIS A 39 -3.16 9.86 11.08
C HIS A 39 -4.16 9.97 12.23
N THR A 40 -4.36 11.17 12.74
CA THR A 40 -5.43 11.45 13.69
C THR A 40 -6.79 11.32 13.00
N ARG A 41 -7.85 11.15 13.80
CA ARG A 41 -9.22 11.11 13.27
C ARG A 41 -9.57 12.39 12.49
N GLU A 42 -9.07 13.52 12.93
CA GLU A 42 -9.26 14.83 12.30
C GLU A 42 -8.55 14.90 10.95
N GLN A 43 -7.30 14.41 10.86
CA GLN A 43 -6.57 14.31 9.60
C GLN A 43 -7.29 13.39 8.61
N VAL A 44 -7.77 12.24 9.05
CA VAL A 44 -8.54 11.32 8.20
C VAL A 44 -9.84 11.98 7.72
N LYS A 45 -10.56 12.69 8.59
CA LYS A 45 -11.79 13.40 8.22
C LYS A 45 -11.54 14.55 7.26
N ALA A 46 -10.40 15.21 7.37
CA ALA A 46 -10.02 16.33 6.52
C ALA A 46 -9.47 15.89 5.16
N PHE A 47 -9.00 14.65 5.07
CA PHE A 47 -8.38 14.14 3.85
C PHE A 47 -9.37 14.13 2.68
N ARG A 48 -8.95 14.74 1.58
CA ARG A 48 -9.68 14.77 0.31
C ARG A 48 -8.68 14.51 -0.79
N ALA A 49 -8.88 13.42 -1.51
CA ALA A 49 -8.07 13.10 -2.66
C ALA A 49 -8.95 12.77 -3.85
N CYS A 50 -8.52 13.21 -5.03
CA CYS A 50 -9.07 12.70 -6.28
C CYS A 50 -8.54 11.29 -6.54
N ALA A 51 -9.27 10.51 -7.33
CA ALA A 51 -8.87 9.14 -7.63
C ALA A 51 -7.54 9.06 -8.38
N GLN A 52 -7.29 9.96 -9.33
CA GLN A 52 -6.11 9.90 -10.18
C GLN A 52 -4.79 9.99 -9.39
N PRO A 53 -4.55 10.95 -8.49
CA PRO A 53 -3.34 10.97 -7.68
C PRO A 53 -3.14 9.71 -6.81
N LEU A 54 -4.23 9.07 -6.36
CA LEU A 54 -4.15 7.81 -5.61
C LEU A 54 -3.68 6.66 -6.50
N LEU A 55 -4.18 6.58 -7.73
CA LEU A 55 -3.75 5.60 -8.72
C LEU A 55 -2.30 5.84 -9.13
N ASP A 56 -1.93 7.08 -9.42
CA ASP A 56 -0.57 7.45 -9.81
C ASP A 56 0.45 7.08 -8.71
N TYR A 57 0.11 7.33 -7.43
CA TYR A 57 0.95 6.91 -6.30
C TYR A 57 1.03 5.40 -6.14
N HIS A 58 -0.10 4.72 -6.34
CA HIS A 58 -0.13 3.25 -6.33
C HIS A 58 0.79 2.69 -7.41
N ASP A 59 0.70 3.20 -8.63
CA ASP A 59 1.48 2.73 -9.77
C ASP A 59 2.98 2.99 -9.57
N ALA A 60 3.35 4.17 -9.07
CA ALA A 60 4.74 4.46 -8.72
C ALA A 60 5.30 3.52 -7.63
N ALA A 61 4.49 3.22 -6.61
CA ALA A 61 4.87 2.27 -5.56
C ALA A 61 4.95 0.82 -6.08
N TYR A 62 4.07 0.46 -7.00
CA TYR A 62 4.07 -0.86 -7.66
C TYR A 62 5.30 -1.03 -8.56
N GLU A 63 5.63 -0.04 -9.39
CA GLU A 63 6.84 -0.05 -10.22
C GLU A 63 8.11 -0.18 -9.40
N ARG A 64 8.19 0.55 -8.28
CA ARG A 64 9.33 0.42 -7.35
C ARG A 64 9.43 -0.98 -6.77
N MET A 65 8.30 -1.58 -6.39
CA MET A 65 8.27 -2.93 -5.84
C MET A 65 8.69 -3.98 -6.88
N THR A 66 8.14 -3.92 -8.09
CA THR A 66 8.50 -4.86 -9.17
C THR A 66 9.95 -4.75 -9.54
N SER A 67 10.49 -3.53 -9.71
CA SER A 67 11.90 -3.30 -9.97
C SER A 67 12.81 -3.86 -8.87
N TYR A 68 12.39 -3.75 -7.61
CA TYR A 68 13.12 -4.33 -6.49
C TYR A 68 13.10 -5.86 -6.54
N LEU A 69 11.94 -6.47 -6.78
CA LEU A 69 11.79 -7.92 -6.89
C LEU A 69 12.61 -8.49 -8.06
N ASP A 70 12.61 -7.82 -9.20
CA ASP A 70 13.36 -8.24 -10.40
C ASP A 70 14.88 -8.21 -10.17
N SER A 71 15.34 -7.37 -9.24
CA SER A 71 16.77 -7.28 -8.90
C SER A 71 17.23 -8.28 -7.85
N MET A 72 16.33 -9.06 -7.24
CA MET A 72 16.63 -9.90 -6.07
C MET A 72 17.23 -11.25 -6.45
N SER A 73 18.17 -11.69 -5.64
CA SER A 73 18.67 -13.07 -5.64
C SER A 73 17.98 -13.92 -4.55
N ALA A 74 18.09 -15.25 -4.67
CA ALA A 74 17.60 -16.16 -3.64
C ALA A 74 18.28 -15.92 -2.28
N ASP A 75 19.58 -15.61 -2.29
CA ASP A 75 20.34 -15.33 -1.08
C ASP A 75 19.85 -14.06 -0.37
N GLU A 76 19.45 -13.05 -1.15
CA GLU A 76 18.89 -11.82 -0.60
C GLU A 76 17.53 -12.05 0.06
N LEU A 77 16.69 -12.92 -0.47
CA LEU A 77 15.44 -13.33 0.16
C LEU A 77 15.63 -13.97 1.53
N ALA A 78 16.70 -14.75 1.69
CA ALA A 78 17.02 -15.45 2.93
C ALA A 78 17.71 -14.55 3.98
N LYS A 79 18.15 -13.35 3.59
CA LYS A 79 18.87 -12.43 4.48
C LYS A 79 17.99 -11.99 5.64
N GLU A 80 18.51 -12.15 6.87
CA GLU A 80 17.88 -11.64 8.07
C GLU A 80 17.91 -10.10 8.13
N LEU A 81 16.82 -9.52 8.60
CA LEU A 81 16.69 -8.08 8.81
C LEU A 81 17.13 -7.72 10.24
N ASP A 82 17.74 -6.55 10.39
CA ASP A 82 18.07 -6.03 11.72
C ASP A 82 16.80 -5.48 12.42
N GLU A 83 16.00 -6.43 12.89
CA GLU A 83 14.75 -6.17 13.59
C GLU A 83 14.74 -6.93 14.94
N PRO A 84 15.51 -6.46 15.93
CA PRO A 84 15.74 -7.18 17.19
C PRO A 84 14.49 -7.36 18.07
N GLN A 85 13.40 -6.66 17.76
CA GLN A 85 12.12 -6.79 18.46
C GLN A 85 11.36 -8.09 18.10
N TYR A 86 11.86 -8.86 17.13
CA TYR A 86 11.28 -10.16 16.73
C TYR A 86 12.25 -11.29 17.02
N ASP A 87 11.70 -12.42 17.48
CA ASP A 87 12.44 -13.66 17.69
C ASP A 87 11.59 -14.83 17.12
N PRO A 88 12.06 -15.53 16.05
CA PRO A 88 13.28 -15.24 15.28
C PRO A 88 13.19 -13.92 14.49
N ARG A 89 14.35 -13.36 14.13
CA ARG A 89 14.41 -12.18 13.26
C ARG A 89 13.80 -12.50 11.90
N PRO A 90 12.98 -11.60 11.33
CA PRO A 90 12.38 -11.83 10.03
C PRO A 90 13.42 -11.75 8.92
N THR A 91 13.24 -12.54 7.88
CA THR A 91 14.00 -12.41 6.64
C THR A 91 13.33 -11.40 5.69
N VAL A 92 14.05 -11.02 4.63
CA VAL A 92 13.50 -10.22 3.54
C VAL A 92 12.24 -10.88 2.96
N ALA A 93 12.26 -12.20 2.73
CA ALA A 93 11.10 -12.95 2.26
C ALA A 93 9.88 -12.79 3.19
N VAL A 94 10.06 -12.97 4.49
CA VAL A 94 8.99 -12.79 5.48
C VAL A 94 8.42 -11.37 5.42
N ARG A 95 9.26 -10.38 5.23
CA ARG A 95 8.83 -8.97 5.14
C ARG A 95 8.06 -8.69 3.85
N LEU A 96 8.43 -9.31 2.73
CA LEU A 96 7.69 -9.23 1.47
C LEU A 96 6.31 -9.90 1.57
N VAL A 97 6.24 -11.05 2.24
CA VAL A 97 4.94 -11.70 2.51
C VAL A 97 4.05 -10.80 3.36
N SER A 98 4.59 -10.07 4.34
CA SER A 98 3.82 -9.08 5.12
C SER A 98 3.29 -7.93 4.25
N VAL A 99 4.04 -7.51 3.22
CA VAL A 99 3.56 -6.51 2.25
C VAL A 99 2.37 -7.04 1.46
N LEU A 100 2.44 -8.28 0.99
CA LEU A 100 1.36 -8.95 0.27
C LEU A 100 0.12 -9.10 1.15
N GLU A 101 0.28 -9.56 2.39
CA GLU A 101 -0.82 -9.68 3.36
C GLU A 101 -1.55 -8.35 3.57
N ASN A 102 -0.79 -7.28 3.78
CA ASN A 102 -1.38 -5.93 3.91
C ASN A 102 -2.13 -5.50 2.63
N ALA A 103 -1.60 -5.80 1.46
CA ALA A 103 -2.25 -5.47 0.19
C ALA A 103 -3.60 -6.20 0.06
N ILE A 104 -3.63 -7.51 0.31
CA ILE A 104 -4.85 -8.34 0.28
C ILE A 104 -5.87 -7.84 1.31
N THR A 105 -5.43 -7.50 2.52
CA THR A 105 -6.30 -6.97 3.57
C THR A 105 -6.96 -5.66 3.15
N ASN A 106 -6.17 -4.71 2.61
CA ASN A 106 -6.70 -3.44 2.14
C ASN A 106 -7.65 -3.61 0.95
N GLU A 107 -7.35 -4.52 0.04
CA GLU A 107 -8.23 -4.88 -1.08
C GLU A 107 -9.58 -5.40 -0.59
N GLY A 108 -9.58 -6.30 0.39
CA GLY A 108 -10.80 -6.79 1.01
C GLY A 108 -11.62 -5.67 1.67
N GLN A 109 -10.96 -4.73 2.35
CA GLN A 109 -11.62 -3.57 2.95
C GLN A 109 -12.23 -2.64 1.89
N ILE A 110 -11.52 -2.37 0.80
CA ILE A 110 -12.03 -1.56 -0.32
C ILE A 110 -13.23 -2.26 -0.96
N SER A 111 -13.16 -3.56 -1.19
CA SER A 111 -14.24 -4.35 -1.78
C SER A 111 -15.48 -4.34 -0.89
N TYR A 112 -15.29 -4.49 0.42
CA TYR A 112 -16.38 -4.39 1.40
C TYR A 112 -17.04 -3.00 1.36
N LEU A 113 -16.26 -1.92 1.37
CA LEU A 113 -16.77 -0.55 1.32
C LEU A 113 -17.52 -0.27 0.01
N LYS A 114 -16.99 -0.77 -1.12
CA LYS A 114 -17.67 -0.66 -2.42
C LYS A 114 -19.04 -1.34 -2.39
N ALA A 115 -19.12 -2.56 -1.87
CA ALA A 115 -20.37 -3.28 -1.74
C ALA A 115 -21.36 -2.55 -0.81
N TYR A 116 -20.86 -2.07 0.34
CA TYR A 116 -21.65 -1.33 1.31
C TYR A 116 -22.25 -0.04 0.71
N HIS A 117 -21.47 0.71 -0.05
CA HIS A 117 -21.91 1.95 -0.70
C HIS A 117 -22.60 1.72 -2.05
N ARG A 118 -22.88 0.49 -2.43
CA ARG A 118 -23.49 0.14 -3.74
C ARG A 118 -22.70 0.64 -4.95
N LEU A 119 -21.38 0.79 -4.79
CA LEU A 119 -20.49 1.22 -5.87
C LEU A 119 -20.06 0.08 -6.80
N GLY A 120 -20.80 -1.04 -6.76
CA GLY A 120 -20.44 -2.29 -7.42
C GLY A 120 -19.45 -3.10 -6.58
N GLY A 121 -19.55 -4.41 -6.65
CA GLY A 121 -18.61 -5.32 -5.99
C GLY A 121 -17.27 -5.41 -6.74
N TRP A 122 -16.40 -6.30 -6.27
CA TRP A 122 -15.14 -6.66 -6.94
C TRP A 122 -15.36 -7.17 -8.37
N PHE A 123 -16.41 -7.96 -8.56
CA PHE A 123 -16.76 -8.44 -9.89
C PHE A 123 -17.64 -7.40 -10.59
N PRO A 124 -17.35 -7.05 -11.86
CA PRO A 124 -18.29 -6.30 -12.67
C PRO A 124 -19.63 -7.05 -12.63
N ARG A 125 -20.71 -6.40 -12.22
CA ARG A 125 -22.03 -6.95 -12.44
C ARG A 125 -22.16 -7.16 -13.94
N GLU A 126 -22.41 -8.36 -14.37
CA GLU A 126 -22.93 -8.59 -15.71
C GLU A 126 -24.10 -7.61 -15.87
N ALA A 127 -24.07 -6.83 -16.95
CA ALA A 127 -25.10 -5.83 -17.19
C ALA A 127 -26.46 -6.48 -16.93
N GLU A 128 -27.19 -5.96 -15.94
CA GLU A 128 -28.51 -6.49 -15.57
C GLU A 128 -29.31 -6.59 -16.87
N ASN A 129 -29.59 -7.83 -17.27
CA ASN A 129 -30.42 -8.07 -18.42
C ASN A 129 -31.82 -7.49 -18.07
N PRO A 130 -32.26 -6.38 -18.68
CA PRO A 130 -33.54 -5.75 -18.33
C PRO A 130 -34.75 -6.65 -18.53
N ALA A 131 -34.55 -7.87 -19.01
CA ALA A 131 -35.61 -8.88 -19.22
C ALA A 131 -35.87 -9.76 -17.99
N SER A 132 -35.13 -9.63 -16.87
CA SER A 132 -35.32 -10.48 -15.69
C SER A 132 -36.23 -9.87 -14.60
N ILE A 133 -36.82 -8.70 -14.83
CA ILE A 133 -37.85 -8.11 -13.95
C ILE A 133 -39.22 -8.37 -14.57
N ARG A 134 -39.78 -9.55 -14.32
CA ARG A 134 -41.21 -9.82 -14.44
C ARG A 134 -41.74 -10.42 -13.16
#